data_9a4ef45fe4fd75f1928c41c50e5baf34
#
_entry.id   9a4ef45fe4fd75f1928c41c50e5baf34
#
_cell.length_a   1.000
_cell.length_b   1.000
_cell.length_c   1.000
_cell.angle_alpha   90.00
_cell.angle_beta   90.00
_cell.angle_gamma   90.00
#
_symmetry.space_group_name_H-M   'P 1'
#
loop_
_entity.id
_entity.type
_entity.pdbx_description
1 polymer ?
#
loop_
_entity_poly.entity_id
_entity_poly.type
_entity_poly.pdbx_seq_one_letter_code
_entity_poly.pdbx_strand_id
1 'polypeptide(L)'
;MSRNSRGIVAAGHPATAEAGALILKAGGNAVDAAIAAITTSFIAEPVLTAAGGGGFMLVADSTSRATLYDGFARMPYGKALTGIQPELKAVPIDFGDTVQTFHIGQASIGT
;
A
#
# COMPACT_ATOMS: atom_id res chain seq x y z
N MET A 1 -17.25 -28.86 -7.08
CA MET A 1 -18.29 -28.00 -6.47
C MET A 1 -17.73 -26.57 -6.46
N SER A 2 -18.28 -25.70 -7.31
CA SER A 2 -17.93 -24.27 -7.31
C SER A 2 -18.44 -23.68 -5.99
N ARG A 3 -17.54 -23.36 -5.05
CA ARG A 3 -17.86 -22.51 -3.91
C ARG A 3 -18.14 -21.13 -4.50
N ASN A 4 -19.40 -20.75 -4.54
CA ASN A 4 -19.82 -19.39 -4.88
C ASN A 4 -19.22 -18.47 -3.82
N SER A 5 -18.00 -18.00 -4.04
CA SER A 5 -17.35 -17.08 -3.11
C SER A 5 -18.07 -15.74 -3.21
N ARG A 6 -18.92 -15.48 -2.22
CA ARG A 6 -19.58 -14.18 -2.08
C ARG A 6 -18.57 -13.26 -1.39
N GLY A 7 -18.07 -12.31 -2.13
CA GLY A 7 -17.17 -11.28 -1.62
C GLY A 7 -17.51 -9.95 -2.26
N ILE A 8 -17.09 -8.88 -1.60
CA ILE A 8 -17.21 -7.50 -2.08
C ILE A 8 -15.82 -6.95 -2.21
N VAL A 9 -15.53 -6.26 -3.31
CA VAL A 9 -14.31 -5.50 -3.51
C VAL A 9 -14.69 -4.03 -3.72
N ALA A 10 -14.05 -3.13 -2.97
CA ALA A 10 -14.15 -1.70 -3.14
C ALA A 10 -12.75 -1.12 -3.30
N ALA A 11 -12.56 -0.25 -4.28
CA ALA A 11 -11.30 0.42 -4.56
C ALA A 11 -11.55 1.78 -5.21
N GLY A 12 -10.55 2.66 -5.21
CA GLY A 12 -10.64 4.01 -5.76
C GLY A 12 -10.81 4.05 -7.28
N HIS A 13 -10.32 3.03 -8.00
CA HIS A 13 -10.40 2.96 -9.45
C HIS A 13 -11.14 1.69 -9.91
N PRO A 14 -12.00 1.78 -10.96
CA PRO A 14 -12.78 0.62 -11.44
C PRO A 14 -11.92 -0.59 -11.83
N ALA A 15 -10.81 -0.38 -12.53
CA ALA A 15 -9.90 -1.47 -12.91
C ALA A 15 -9.30 -2.18 -11.70
N THR A 16 -8.97 -1.44 -10.65
CA THR A 16 -8.46 -1.96 -9.38
C THR A 16 -9.51 -2.85 -8.70
N ALA A 17 -10.76 -2.38 -8.63
CA ALA A 17 -11.86 -3.16 -8.06
C ALA A 17 -12.17 -4.42 -8.90
N GLU A 18 -12.14 -4.30 -10.23
CA GLU A 18 -12.40 -5.42 -11.14
C GLU A 18 -11.35 -6.52 -11.01
N ALA A 19 -10.06 -6.15 -10.90
CA ALA A 19 -8.97 -7.11 -10.72
C ALA A 19 -9.20 -7.98 -9.47
N GLY A 20 -9.53 -7.37 -8.33
CA GLY A 20 -9.87 -8.12 -7.11
C GLY A 20 -11.12 -9.00 -7.28
N ALA A 21 -12.17 -8.48 -7.94
CA ALA A 21 -13.39 -9.22 -8.18
C ALA A 21 -13.18 -10.44 -9.08
N LEU A 22 -12.31 -10.35 -10.10
CA LEU A 22 -11.94 -11.48 -10.96
C LEU A 22 -11.27 -12.60 -10.16
N ILE A 23 -10.39 -12.27 -9.23
CA ILE A 23 -9.75 -13.26 -8.36
C ILE A 23 -10.78 -13.97 -7.47
N LEU A 24 -11.71 -13.23 -6.87
CA LEU A 24 -12.79 -13.85 -6.08
C LEU A 24 -13.69 -14.77 -6.94
N LYS A 25 -14.03 -14.35 -8.16
CA LYS A 25 -14.79 -15.18 -9.12
C LYS A 25 -14.04 -16.46 -9.50
N ALA A 26 -12.73 -16.39 -9.61
CA ALA A 26 -11.87 -17.55 -9.88
C ALA A 26 -11.69 -18.50 -8.68
N GLY A 27 -12.20 -18.13 -7.50
CA GLY A 27 -12.12 -18.94 -6.29
C GLY A 27 -10.97 -18.58 -5.36
N GLY A 28 -10.26 -17.49 -5.62
CA GLY A 28 -9.26 -16.91 -4.72
C GLY A 28 -9.89 -16.37 -3.43
N ASN A 29 -9.07 -16.17 -2.42
CA ASN A 29 -9.50 -15.62 -1.14
C ASN A 29 -9.39 -14.07 -1.12
N ALA A 30 -9.77 -13.45 0.00
CA ALA A 30 -9.76 -12.00 0.14
C ALA A 30 -8.33 -11.39 0.05
N VAL A 31 -7.31 -12.11 0.52
CA VAL A 31 -5.92 -11.67 0.43
C VAL A 31 -5.44 -11.70 -1.01
N ASP A 32 -5.74 -12.78 -1.75
CA ASP A 32 -5.42 -12.89 -3.18
C ASP A 32 -6.06 -11.74 -3.97
N ALA A 33 -7.32 -11.43 -3.66
CA ALA A 33 -8.06 -10.34 -4.29
C ALA A 33 -7.46 -8.97 -3.95
N ALA A 34 -7.05 -8.75 -2.71
CA ALA A 34 -6.40 -7.51 -2.28
C ALA A 34 -5.03 -7.32 -2.97
N ILE A 35 -4.24 -8.38 -3.10
CA ILE A 35 -2.96 -8.35 -3.81
C ILE A 35 -3.16 -8.01 -5.28
N ALA A 36 -4.15 -8.64 -5.95
CA ALA A 36 -4.47 -8.32 -7.34
C ALA A 36 -4.92 -6.86 -7.51
N ALA A 37 -5.75 -6.37 -6.61
CA ALA A 37 -6.18 -4.98 -6.61
C ALA A 37 -5.00 -4.02 -6.44
N ILE A 38 -4.16 -4.22 -5.42
CA ILE A 38 -2.99 -3.37 -5.14
C ILE A 38 -2.03 -3.37 -6.34
N THR A 39 -1.69 -4.51 -6.91
CA THR A 39 -0.77 -4.56 -8.05
C THR A 39 -1.35 -3.89 -9.29
N THR A 40 -2.66 -3.98 -9.50
CA THR A 40 -3.34 -3.26 -10.58
C THR A 40 -3.32 -1.75 -10.34
N SER A 41 -3.43 -1.29 -9.11
CA SER A 41 -3.42 0.15 -8.80
C SER A 41 -2.09 0.82 -9.17
N PHE A 42 -0.96 0.11 -9.17
CA PHE A 42 0.33 0.67 -9.59
C PHE A 42 0.32 1.17 -11.04
N ILE A 43 -0.58 0.65 -11.86
CA ILE A 43 -0.75 1.05 -13.27
C ILE A 43 -1.98 1.94 -13.44
N ALA A 44 -3.08 1.62 -12.76
CA ALA A 44 -4.33 2.37 -12.89
C ALA A 44 -4.31 3.72 -12.13
N GLU A 45 -3.52 3.80 -11.06
CA GLU A 45 -3.44 4.96 -10.17
C GLU A 45 -1.98 5.34 -9.85
N PRO A 46 -1.12 5.56 -10.86
CA PRO A 46 0.34 5.66 -10.67
C PRO A 46 0.80 6.88 -9.86
N VAL A 47 -0.07 7.90 -9.71
CA VAL A 47 0.20 9.07 -8.87
C VAL A 47 0.00 8.77 -7.39
N LEU A 48 -0.88 7.81 -7.07
CA LEU A 48 -1.29 7.50 -5.70
C LEU A 48 -0.60 6.24 -5.16
N THR A 49 -0.19 5.33 -6.04
CA THR A 49 0.33 4.01 -5.66
C THR A 49 1.55 3.62 -6.48
N ALA A 50 2.47 2.92 -5.87
CA ALA A 50 3.67 2.39 -6.52
C ALA A 50 4.15 1.13 -5.81
N ALA A 51 4.86 0.25 -6.53
CA ALA A 51 5.40 -0.99 -5.99
C ALA A 51 6.41 -0.79 -4.83
N GLY A 52 7.07 0.38 -4.80
CA GLY A 52 7.97 0.78 -3.70
C GLY A 52 7.32 1.72 -2.68
N GLY A 53 6.01 1.94 -2.76
CA GLY A 53 5.27 2.76 -1.81
C GLY A 53 5.05 2.05 -0.47
N GLY A 54 4.92 2.84 0.59
CA GLY A 54 4.53 2.31 1.89
C GLY A 54 3.03 2.06 2.00
N GLY A 55 2.63 1.16 2.91
CA GLY A 55 1.22 0.88 3.14
C GLY A 55 0.98 -0.05 4.31
N PHE A 56 -0.29 -0.27 4.58
CA PHE A 56 -0.73 -1.18 5.63
C PHE A 56 -1.73 -2.19 5.06
N MET A 57 -1.64 -3.43 5.49
CA MET A 57 -2.63 -4.45 5.17
C MET A 57 -3.17 -5.06 6.45
N LEU A 58 -4.48 -4.92 6.68
CA LEU A 58 -5.17 -5.59 7.77
C LEU A 58 -5.88 -6.83 7.23
N VAL A 59 -5.54 -7.99 7.76
CA VAL A 59 -6.16 -9.27 7.41
C VAL A 59 -6.89 -9.81 8.61
N ALA A 60 -8.18 -10.06 8.47
CA ALA A 60 -8.99 -10.76 9.46
C ALA A 60 -9.32 -12.17 8.99
N ASP A 61 -9.13 -13.15 9.86
CA ASP A 61 -9.48 -14.55 9.59
C ASP A 61 -10.92 -14.89 10.03
N SER A 62 -11.36 -16.11 9.75
CA SER A 62 -12.68 -16.59 10.12
C SER A 62 -12.90 -16.72 11.64
N THR A 63 -11.84 -16.62 12.44
CA THR A 63 -11.90 -16.64 13.91
C THR A 63 -11.96 -15.25 14.52
N SER A 64 -12.16 -14.21 13.70
CA SER A 64 -12.14 -12.80 14.09
C SER A 64 -10.79 -12.32 14.63
N ARG A 65 -9.72 -13.06 14.38
CA ARG A 65 -8.37 -12.62 14.68
C ARG A 65 -7.86 -11.75 13.53
N ALA A 66 -7.39 -10.55 13.86
CA ALA A 66 -6.88 -9.59 12.90
C ALA A 66 -5.35 -9.49 13.00
N THR A 67 -4.67 -9.49 11.86
CA THR A 67 -3.22 -9.28 11.76
C THR A 67 -2.97 -8.04 10.90
N LEU A 68 -2.21 -7.10 11.43
CA LEU A 68 -1.76 -5.92 10.70
C LEU A 68 -0.35 -6.17 10.16
N TYR A 69 -0.20 -6.05 8.85
CA TYR A 69 1.08 -6.00 8.18
C TYR A 69 1.46 -4.54 7.97
N ASP A 70 2.54 -4.12 8.62
CA ASP A 70 3.08 -2.76 8.53
C ASP A 70 4.21 -2.75 7.50
N GLY A 71 3.88 -2.30 6.29
CA GLY A 71 4.82 -2.06 5.19
C GLY A 71 5.12 -0.58 4.99
N PHE A 72 4.95 0.26 6.03
CA PHE A 72 5.23 1.68 5.90
C PHE A 72 6.72 1.93 5.70
N ALA A 73 7.02 2.97 4.92
CA ALA A 73 8.39 3.35 4.60
C ALA A 73 9.19 3.65 5.87
N ARG A 74 10.36 3.05 5.99
CA ARG A 74 11.30 3.29 7.09
C ARG A 74 12.58 3.89 6.56
N MET A 75 13.19 4.75 7.35
CA MET A 75 14.54 5.21 7.02
C MET A 75 15.53 4.06 7.18
N PRO A 76 16.51 3.95 6.26
CA PRO A 76 17.60 3.00 6.43
C PRO A 76 18.29 3.24 7.78
N TYR A 77 18.41 2.21 8.58
CA TYR A 77 19.20 2.28 9.81
C TYR A 77 20.10 1.05 9.91
N GLY A 78 21.29 1.25 10.42
CA GLY A 78 22.25 0.18 10.62
C GLY A 78 23.57 0.72 11.19
N LYS A 79 24.39 -0.18 11.69
CA LYS A 79 25.70 0.19 12.28
C LYS A 79 26.61 0.92 11.28
N ALA A 80 26.42 0.73 9.99
CA ALA A 80 27.19 1.39 8.94
C ALA A 80 26.84 2.87 8.76
N LEU A 81 25.72 3.33 9.35
CA LEU A 81 25.26 4.72 9.24
C LEU A 81 25.56 5.56 10.49
N THR A 82 26.31 5.02 11.46
CA THR A 82 26.74 5.79 12.62
C THR A 82 27.66 6.93 12.19
N GLY A 83 27.18 8.15 12.37
CA GLY A 83 27.92 9.38 11.98
C GLY A 83 27.49 9.97 10.64
N ILE A 84 26.64 9.33 9.86
CA ILE A 84 26.06 9.91 8.65
C ILE A 84 24.72 10.53 9.01
N GLN A 85 24.62 11.85 8.94
CA GLN A 85 23.33 12.54 9.03
C GLN A 85 22.68 12.50 7.65
N PRO A 86 21.42 12.03 7.55
CA PRO A 86 20.70 12.09 6.28
C PRO A 86 20.51 13.56 5.88
N GLU A 87 20.91 13.90 4.68
CA GLU A 87 20.65 15.21 4.12
C GLU A 87 19.20 15.26 3.65
N LEU A 88 18.36 15.94 4.43
CA LEU A 88 16.95 16.12 4.13
C LEU A 88 16.70 17.55 3.66
N LYS A 89 16.08 17.69 2.50
CA LYS A 89 15.64 18.98 1.96
C LYS A 89 14.21 19.27 2.40
N ALA A 90 13.99 20.37 3.06
CA ALA A 90 12.65 20.83 3.40
C ALA A 90 11.95 21.38 2.15
N VAL A 91 10.80 20.83 1.83
CA VAL A 91 9.96 21.25 0.70
C VAL A 91 8.58 21.61 1.24
N PRO A 92 8.23 22.91 1.29
CA PRO A 92 6.89 23.31 1.64
C PRO A 92 5.93 23.02 0.48
N ILE A 93 4.81 22.41 0.79
CA ILE A 93 3.70 22.17 -0.15
C ILE A 93 2.48 22.90 0.36
N ASP A 94 1.92 23.75 -0.48
CA ASP A 94 0.70 24.49 -0.23
C ASP A 94 -0.50 23.66 -0.69
N PHE A 95 -1.39 23.32 0.26
CA PHE A 95 -2.65 22.63 0.00
C PHE A 95 -3.85 23.58 -0.07
N GLY A 96 -3.62 24.88 -0.12
CA GLY A 96 -4.64 25.92 -0.12
C GLY A 96 -5.00 26.39 1.29
N ASP A 97 -5.55 25.52 2.11
CA ASP A 97 -5.94 25.87 3.49
C ASP A 97 -4.79 25.73 4.49
N THR A 98 -3.71 25.05 4.11
CA THR A 98 -2.54 24.81 4.97
C THR A 98 -1.27 24.59 4.15
N VAL A 99 -0.15 24.99 4.72
CA VAL A 99 1.18 24.67 4.17
C VAL A 99 1.82 23.62 5.05
N GLN A 100 2.20 22.49 4.45
CA GLN A 100 2.90 21.41 5.14
C GLN A 100 4.31 21.25 4.58
N THR A 101 5.30 21.21 5.46
CA THR A 101 6.69 20.99 5.07
C THR A 101 7.03 19.51 5.10
N PHE A 102 7.42 18.97 3.94
CA PHE A 102 7.94 17.62 3.80
C PHE A 102 9.46 17.65 3.78
N HIS A 103 10.09 16.71 4.46
CA HIS A 103 11.53 16.54 4.44
C HIS A 103 11.88 15.40 3.48
N ILE A 104 12.43 15.75 2.32
CA ILE A 104 12.73 14.82 1.24
C ILE A 104 14.23 14.57 1.21
N GLY A 105 14.59 13.28 1.23
CA GLY A 105 15.98 12.83 1.16
C GLY A 105 16.14 11.68 0.16
N GLN A 106 17.16 10.87 0.37
CA GLN A 106 17.32 9.63 -0.38
C GLN A 106 16.12 8.70 -0.10
N ALA A 107 15.69 7.96 -1.12
CA ALA A 107 14.52 7.13 -1.07
C ALA A 107 14.52 6.19 0.14
N SER A 108 13.48 6.26 0.94
CA SER A 108 13.16 5.22 1.92
C SER A 108 12.42 4.10 1.21
N ILE A 109 12.76 2.86 1.56
CA ILE A 109 12.09 1.68 1.03
C ILE A 109 11.11 1.22 2.10
N GLY A 110 9.85 1.04 1.70
CA GLY A 110 8.86 0.36 2.54
C GLY A 110 9.21 -1.13 2.67
N THR A 111 9.12 -1.66 3.84
CA THR A 111 9.35 -3.09 4.13
C THR A 111 8.10 -3.74 4.66
#